data_5eecb18cfec4d4cc2b2e4c2bb5659508
#
_entry.id   5eecb18cfec4d4cc2b2e4c2bb5659508
#
_cell.length_a   1.000
_cell.length_b   1.000
_cell.length_c   1.000
_cell.angle_alpha   90.00
_cell.angle_beta   90.00
_cell.angle_gamma   90.00
#
_symmetry.space_group_name_H-M   'P 1'
#
loop_
_entity.id
_entity.type
_entity.pdbx_description
1 polymer ?
#
loop_
_entity_poly.entity_id
_entity_poly.type
_entity_poly.pdbx_seq_one_letter_code
_entity_poly.pdbx_strand_id
1 'polypeptide(L)'
;MSYGGVYVLFMKLDYTVQVWEEDGHFIAHAMPLDVASSGPTPEEARLAVDEAVRLFVNTAAEHGTLDEVLGDAGYRRVRQAWRSPAWLGFEQRTCVTEV
;
A
#
# COMPACT_ATOMS: atom_id res chain seq x y z
N MET A 1 -3.20 -35.24 17.43
CA MET A 1 -3.39 -34.48 17.67
C MET A 1 -3.76 -33.56 17.12
N SER A 2 -4.33 -33.15 17.16
CA SER A 2 -4.58 -32.24 16.57
C SER A 2 -4.65 -31.24 17.06
N TYR A 3 -4.75 -30.54 16.91
CA TYR A 3 -4.85 -29.58 17.23
C TYR A 3 -5.62 -28.86 16.88
N GLY A 4 -6.36 -28.65 17.11
CA GLY A 4 -7.18 -27.59 16.97
C GLY A 4 -6.40 -26.33 16.93
N GLY A 5 -5.27 -26.38 16.41
CA GLY A 5 -4.43 -25.20 16.38
C GLY A 5 -4.90 -24.23 15.33
N VAL A 6 -4.77 -22.95 15.63
CA VAL A 6 -4.94 -21.88 14.64
C VAL A 6 -3.58 -21.58 14.08
N TYR A 7 -3.43 -21.78 12.79
CA TYR A 7 -2.19 -21.43 12.11
C TYR A 7 -2.30 -20.01 11.63
N VAL A 8 -1.40 -19.16 12.11
CA VAL A 8 -1.34 -17.77 11.68
C VAL A 8 -0.20 -17.65 10.70
N LEU A 9 -0.51 -17.31 9.46
CA LEU A 9 0.48 -17.07 8.43
C LEU A 9 0.72 -15.59 8.32
N PHE A 10 1.98 -15.19 8.46
CA PHE A 10 2.36 -13.80 8.28
C PHE A 10 3.00 -13.64 6.92
N MET A 11 2.62 -12.61 6.23
CA MET A 11 3.20 -12.25 4.97
C MET A 11 3.68 -10.81 5.07
N LYS A 12 4.87 -10.55 4.56
CA LYS A 12 5.43 -9.20 4.53
C LYS A 12 5.09 -8.57 3.21
N LEU A 13 4.68 -7.31 3.26
CA LEU A 13 4.37 -6.52 2.09
C LEU A 13 5.01 -5.16 2.29
N ASP A 14 5.93 -4.78 1.41
CA ASP A 14 6.47 -3.44 1.48
C ASP A 14 5.67 -2.50 0.56
N TYR A 15 5.66 -1.22 0.90
CA TYR A 15 5.03 -0.19 0.09
C TYR A 15 5.64 1.14 0.46
N THR A 16 5.46 2.12 -0.43
CA THR A 16 6.00 3.46 -0.25
C THR A 16 4.84 4.43 -0.08
N VAL A 17 4.95 5.31 0.91
CA VAL A 17 3.88 6.27 1.22
C VAL A 17 4.34 7.66 0.85
N GLN A 18 3.50 8.37 0.08
CA GLN A 18 3.63 9.80 -0.18
C GLN A 18 2.60 10.54 0.65
N VAL A 19 2.99 11.70 1.17
CA VAL A 19 2.09 12.52 1.99
C VAL A 19 2.11 13.93 1.45
N TRP A 20 0.92 14.54 1.29
CA TRP A 20 0.81 15.93 0.87
C TRP A 20 -0.40 16.58 1.52
N GLU A 21 -0.43 17.91 1.47
CA GLU A 21 -1.54 18.67 2.02
C GLU A 21 -2.51 19.06 0.91
N GLU A 22 -3.80 18.98 1.22
CA GLU A 22 -4.85 19.34 0.27
C GLU A 22 -5.99 19.99 1.06
N ASP A 23 -6.18 21.28 0.87
CA ASP A 23 -7.27 22.05 1.50
C ASP A 23 -7.33 21.86 3.01
N GLY A 24 -6.19 21.92 3.69
CA GLY A 24 -6.14 21.81 5.15
C GLY A 24 -6.18 20.40 5.68
N HIS A 25 -6.25 19.42 4.81
CA HIS A 25 -6.15 18.00 5.17
C HIS A 25 -4.87 17.42 4.61
N PHE A 26 -4.42 16.33 5.19
CA PHE A 26 -3.24 15.63 4.69
C PHE A 26 -3.67 14.30 4.07
N ILE A 27 -3.13 14.04 2.89
CA ILE A 27 -3.41 12.84 2.14
C ILE A 27 -2.17 11.96 2.20
N ALA A 28 -2.36 10.67 2.45
CA ALA A 28 -1.29 9.69 2.35
C ALA A 28 -1.68 8.66 1.29
N HIS A 29 -0.73 8.34 0.44
CA HIS A 29 -0.96 7.46 -0.71
C HIS A 29 0.09 6.37 -0.73
N ALA A 30 -0.34 5.12 -0.69
CA ALA A 30 0.53 3.95 -0.71
C ALA A 30 0.71 3.44 -2.14
N MET A 31 1.96 3.30 -2.54
CA MET A 31 2.34 2.82 -3.87
C MET A 31 3.16 1.54 -3.75
N PRO A 32 3.05 0.62 -4.67
CA PRO A 32 2.30 0.65 -5.92
C PRO A 32 0.83 0.22 -5.80
N LEU A 33 0.33 0.00 -4.61
CA LEU A 33 -1.06 -0.46 -4.41
C LEU A 33 -2.12 0.54 -4.87
N ASP A 34 -1.77 1.82 -4.89
CA ASP A 34 -2.69 2.90 -5.20
C ASP A 34 -3.84 3.01 -4.19
N VAL A 35 -3.51 2.88 -2.92
CA VAL A 35 -4.45 3.02 -1.82
C VAL A 35 -4.15 4.34 -1.13
N ALA A 36 -5.18 5.14 -0.89
CA ALA A 36 -5.02 6.44 -0.26
C ALA A 36 -5.95 6.59 0.94
N SER A 37 -5.53 7.42 1.88
CA SER A 37 -6.35 7.81 3.01
C SER A 37 -5.96 9.22 3.44
N SER A 38 -6.65 9.77 4.42
CA SER A 38 -6.42 11.16 4.83
C SER A 38 -6.56 11.32 6.34
N GLY A 39 -6.07 12.45 6.83
CA GLY A 39 -6.21 12.82 8.22
C GLY A 39 -5.92 14.29 8.44
N PRO A 40 -6.22 14.82 9.63
CA PRO A 40 -6.00 16.22 9.95
C PRO A 40 -4.54 16.58 10.19
N THR A 41 -3.66 15.58 10.34
CA THR A 41 -2.22 15.78 10.48
C THR A 41 -1.48 14.78 9.59
N PRO A 42 -0.20 15.04 9.23
CA PRO A 42 0.58 14.07 8.46
C PRO A 42 0.67 12.70 9.16
N GLU A 43 0.84 12.69 10.47
CA GLU A 43 0.93 11.42 11.22
C GLU A 43 -0.36 10.64 11.15
N GLU A 44 -1.49 11.33 11.31
CA GLU A 44 -2.80 10.66 11.24
C GLU A 44 -3.07 10.15 9.83
N ALA A 45 -2.66 10.89 8.80
CA ALA A 45 -2.79 10.42 7.42
C ALA A 45 -1.96 9.14 7.20
N ARG A 46 -0.74 9.10 7.74
CA ARG A 46 0.12 7.91 7.63
C ARG A 46 -0.49 6.70 8.31
N LEU A 47 -1.01 6.88 9.53
CA LEU A 47 -1.66 5.79 10.24
C LEU A 47 -2.91 5.32 9.50
N ALA A 48 -3.66 6.26 8.93
CA ALA A 48 -4.87 5.94 8.20
C ALA A 48 -4.57 5.14 6.92
N VAL A 49 -3.50 5.47 6.19
CA VAL A 49 -3.16 4.73 4.98
C VAL A 49 -2.62 3.34 5.32
N ASP A 50 -1.89 3.19 6.43
CA ASP A 50 -1.42 1.87 6.87
C ASP A 50 -2.61 0.97 7.18
N GLU A 51 -3.62 1.49 7.84
CA GLU A 51 -4.84 0.74 8.11
C GLU A 51 -5.59 0.41 6.84
N ALA A 52 -5.69 1.36 5.91
CA ALA A 52 -6.35 1.13 4.63
C ALA A 52 -5.65 0.05 3.81
N VAL A 53 -4.32 0.02 3.84
CA VAL A 53 -3.54 -1.04 3.17
C VAL A 53 -3.84 -2.40 3.80
N ARG A 54 -3.88 -2.46 5.13
CA ARG A 54 -4.18 -3.71 5.83
C ARG A 54 -5.57 -4.23 5.44
N LEU A 55 -6.57 -3.36 5.43
CA LEU A 55 -7.92 -3.73 5.04
C LEU A 55 -7.99 -4.18 3.58
N PHE A 56 -7.29 -3.48 2.70
CA PHE A 56 -7.25 -3.83 1.29
C PHE A 56 -6.66 -5.23 1.09
N VAL A 57 -5.53 -5.51 1.73
CA VAL A 57 -4.86 -6.79 1.63
C VAL A 57 -5.73 -7.91 2.20
N ASN A 58 -6.32 -7.69 3.37
CA ASN A 58 -7.18 -8.68 4.00
C ASN A 58 -8.42 -8.98 3.16
N THR A 59 -9.02 -7.96 2.57
CA THR A 59 -10.19 -8.14 1.71
C THR A 59 -9.83 -8.91 0.45
N ALA A 60 -8.71 -8.60 -0.19
CA ALA A 60 -8.26 -9.33 -1.37
C ALA A 60 -7.96 -10.79 -1.02
N ALA A 61 -7.36 -11.03 0.12
CA ALA A 61 -7.07 -12.40 0.57
C ALA A 61 -8.35 -13.19 0.81
N GLU A 62 -9.35 -12.58 1.43
CA GLU A 62 -10.64 -13.23 1.66
C GLU A 62 -11.34 -13.60 0.36
N HIS A 63 -11.19 -12.78 -0.66
CA HIS A 63 -11.79 -13.03 -1.97
C HIS A 63 -10.93 -13.93 -2.86
N GLY A 64 -9.77 -14.36 -2.38
CA GLY A 64 -8.88 -15.21 -3.16
C GLY A 64 -8.20 -14.52 -4.33
N THR A 65 -8.14 -13.18 -4.31
CA THR A 65 -7.60 -12.39 -5.42
C THR A 65 -6.28 -11.71 -5.08
N LEU A 66 -5.71 -11.97 -3.90
CA LEU A 66 -4.54 -11.24 -3.43
C LEU A 66 -3.36 -11.36 -4.40
N ASP A 67 -3.02 -12.59 -4.82
CA ASP A 67 -1.87 -12.82 -5.69
C ASP A 67 -2.03 -12.09 -7.02
N GLU A 68 -3.24 -12.12 -7.58
CA GLU A 68 -3.52 -11.42 -8.84
C GLU A 68 -3.41 -9.91 -8.68
N VAL A 69 -4.01 -9.37 -7.62
CA VAL A 69 -4.00 -7.93 -7.36
C VAL A 69 -2.58 -7.43 -7.15
N LEU A 70 -1.79 -8.14 -6.35
CA LEU A 70 -0.41 -7.73 -6.08
C LEU A 70 0.46 -7.87 -7.32
N GLY A 71 0.29 -8.95 -8.09
CA GLY A 71 1.02 -9.12 -9.34
C GLY A 71 0.71 -8.00 -10.33
N ASP A 72 -0.55 -7.63 -10.47
CA ASP A 72 -0.96 -6.54 -11.36
C ASP A 72 -0.40 -5.20 -10.92
N ALA A 73 -0.22 -5.00 -9.62
CA ALA A 73 0.38 -3.78 -9.08
C ALA A 73 1.90 -3.73 -9.24
N GLY A 74 2.52 -4.79 -9.71
CA GLY A 74 3.96 -4.83 -9.96
C GLY A 74 4.77 -5.48 -8.84
N TYR A 75 4.13 -6.11 -7.89
CA TYR A 75 4.83 -6.81 -6.82
C TYR A 75 5.42 -8.13 -7.31
N ARG A 76 6.53 -8.51 -6.69
CA ARG A 76 7.14 -9.81 -6.90
C ARG A 76 7.14 -10.58 -5.59
N ARG A 77 6.78 -11.83 -5.66
CA ARG A 77 6.80 -12.69 -4.48
C ARG A 77 8.19 -13.26 -4.28
N VAL A 78 8.73 -13.08 -3.06
CA VAL A 78 10.02 -13.63 -2.67
C VAL A 78 9.79 -14.31 -1.33
N ARG A 79 9.67 -15.64 -1.34
CA ARG A 79 9.36 -16.45 -0.17
C ARG A 79 8.02 -16.01 0.44
N GLN A 80 8.04 -15.51 1.67
CA GLN A 80 6.83 -15.06 2.37
C GLN A 80 6.70 -13.55 2.36
N ALA A 81 7.28 -12.91 1.35
CA ALA A 81 7.25 -11.47 1.23
C ALA A 81 6.83 -11.08 -0.19
N TRP A 82 6.09 -9.98 -0.28
CA TRP A 82 5.78 -9.33 -1.54
C TRP A 82 6.60 -8.06 -1.61
N ARG A 83 7.43 -7.95 -2.63
CA ARG A 83 8.36 -6.85 -2.80
C ARG A 83 7.90 -5.92 -3.89
N SER A 84 7.80 -4.65 -3.57
CA SER A 84 7.52 -3.63 -4.56
C SER A 84 8.76 -3.36 -5.41
N PRO A 85 8.62 -2.71 -6.57
CA PRO A 85 9.77 -2.23 -7.30
C PRO A 85 10.60 -1.28 -6.42
N ALA A 86 11.92 -1.29 -6.63
CA ALA A 86 12.80 -0.37 -5.92
C ALA A 86 12.64 1.02 -6.53
N TRP A 87 12.33 2.00 -5.70
CA TRP A 87 12.22 3.39 -6.13
C TRP A 87 13.63 4.01 -6.15
N LEU A 88 13.98 4.65 -7.25
CA LEU A 88 15.27 5.30 -7.40
C LEU A 88 15.21 6.80 -7.13
N GLY A 89 14.02 7.39 -7.11
CA GLY A 89 13.90 8.81 -6.85
C GLY A 89 12.49 9.31 -7.04
N PHE A 90 12.26 10.51 -6.54
CA PHE A 90 11.01 11.24 -6.72
C PHE A 90 11.37 12.65 -7.13
N GLU A 91 10.86 13.11 -8.27
CA GLU A 91 11.21 14.42 -8.81
C GLU A 91 9.95 15.16 -9.16
N GLN A 92 9.90 16.42 -8.75
CA GLN A 92 8.85 17.31 -9.19
C GLN A 92 9.28 17.94 -10.50
N ARG A 93 8.50 17.72 -11.54
CA ARG A 93 8.79 18.18 -12.89
C ARG A 93 7.69 19.09 -13.36
N THR A 94 8.04 19.99 -14.27
CA THR A 94 7.07 20.93 -14.86
C THR A 94 7.05 20.74 -16.36
N CYS A 95 5.86 20.61 -16.91
CA CYS A 95 5.68 20.57 -18.36
C CYS A 95 5.07 21.91 -18.79
N VAL A 96 5.68 22.52 -19.82
CA VAL A 96 5.14 23.72 -20.43
C VAL A 96 4.55 23.32 -21.78
N THR A 97 3.28 23.61 -21.97
CA THR A 97 2.57 23.19 -23.17
C THR A 97 1.59 24.27 -23.62
N GLU A 98 1.24 24.26 -24.89
CA GLU A 98 0.16 25.09 -25.42
C GLU A 98 -1.15 24.34 -25.32
N VAL A 99 -2.19 25.04 -24.87
CA VAL A 99 -3.52 24.46 -24.76
C VAL A 99 -4.53 25.27 -25.53
#